data_8bacfcdd38b2494ee764c2962fbe5758
#
_entry.id   8bacfcdd38b2494ee764c2962fbe5758
#
_cell.length_a   1.000
_cell.length_b   1.000
_cell.length_c   1.000
_cell.angle_alpha   90.00
_cell.angle_beta   90.00
_cell.angle_gamma   90.00
#
_symmetry.space_group_name_H-M   'P 1'
#
loop_
_entity.id
_entity.type
_entity.pdbx_description
1 polymer ?
#
loop_
_entity_poly.entity_id
_entity_poly.type
_entity_poly.pdbx_seq_one_letter_code
_entity_poly.pdbx_strand_id
1 'polypeptide(L)'
;MPKIQCYVLTRRKEWCLTQDELAKLVGSYREKIRAIENGTTRPTADELMAFAFIFSHTAPDLFPAYADSVQDEVMAAAAQLSKKFERDKTQKGRRKTRLLQDMLARVTSHVEYV
;
A
#
# COMPACT_ATOMS: atom_id res chain seq x y z
N MET A 1 4.47 -4.28 18.40
CA MET A 1 4.34 -4.25 16.94
C MET A 1 5.34 -3.29 16.33
N PRO A 2 5.98 -3.65 15.23
CA PRO A 2 6.84 -2.70 14.54
C PRO A 2 6.01 -1.52 14.05
N LYS A 3 6.59 -0.33 14.13
CA LYS A 3 5.94 0.88 13.65
C LYS A 3 5.79 0.86 12.15
N ILE A 4 4.66 1.40 11.66
CA ILE A 4 4.42 1.57 10.23
C ILE A 4 5.05 2.89 9.81
N GLN A 5 6.13 2.81 9.04
CA GLN A 5 6.79 4.00 8.54
C GLN A 5 5.96 4.66 7.45
N CYS A 6 5.76 5.98 7.57
CA CYS A 6 5.00 6.73 6.58
C CYS A 6 5.49 8.17 6.46
N TYR A 7 5.09 8.82 5.38
CA TYR A 7 5.46 10.19 5.08
C TYR A 7 4.32 11.20 5.27
N VAL A 8 3.22 10.79 5.91
CA VAL A 8 2.07 11.68 6.14
C VAL A 8 2.48 12.91 6.96
N LEU A 9 3.24 12.69 8.04
CA LEU A 9 3.73 13.79 8.88
C LEU A 9 4.57 14.79 8.06
N THR A 10 5.49 14.27 7.25
CA THR A 10 6.36 15.09 6.40
C THR A 10 5.54 15.94 5.43
N ARG A 11 4.57 15.32 4.76
CA ARG A 11 3.72 16.02 3.79
C ARG A 11 2.83 17.03 4.47
N ARG A 12 2.25 16.66 5.62
CA ARG A 12 1.42 17.60 6.39
C ARG A 12 2.20 18.88 6.76
N LYS A 13 3.43 18.70 7.22
CA LYS A 13 4.28 19.84 7.62
C LYS A 13 4.68 20.70 6.44
N GLU A 14 4.93 20.11 5.27
CA GLU A 14 5.24 20.87 4.06
C GLU A 14 4.15 21.87 3.71
N TRP A 15 2.88 21.50 3.96
CA TRP A 15 1.73 22.34 3.66
C TRP A 15 1.27 23.14 4.88
N CYS A 16 2.03 23.11 5.98
CA CYS A 16 1.73 23.86 7.22
C CYS A 16 0.37 23.51 7.81
N LEU A 17 -0.11 22.29 7.60
CA LEU A 17 -1.38 21.83 8.16
C LEU A 17 -1.17 21.34 9.60
N THR A 18 -2.15 21.64 10.47
CA THR A 18 -2.19 21.04 11.80
C THR A 18 -2.80 19.64 11.71
N GLN A 19 -2.62 18.85 12.77
CA GLN A 19 -3.24 17.53 12.83
C GLN A 19 -4.77 17.62 12.77
N ASP A 20 -5.35 18.64 13.43
CA ASP A 20 -6.80 18.87 13.39
C ASP A 20 -7.29 19.22 11.99
N GLU A 21 -6.55 20.04 11.28
CA GLU A 21 -6.90 20.42 9.91
C GLU A 21 -6.86 19.22 8.99
N LEU A 22 -5.80 18.41 9.08
CA LEU A 22 -5.69 17.21 8.27
C LEU A 22 -6.81 16.22 8.62
N ALA A 23 -7.12 16.06 9.90
CA ALA A 23 -8.20 15.19 10.35
C ALA A 23 -9.53 15.59 9.72
N LYS A 24 -9.82 16.89 9.65
CA LYS A 24 -11.04 17.39 9.01
C LYS A 24 -11.08 17.09 7.51
N LEU A 25 -9.95 17.28 6.84
CA LEU A 25 -9.84 16.98 5.40
C LEU A 25 -10.07 15.51 5.10
N VAL A 26 -9.58 14.64 5.97
CA VAL A 26 -9.64 13.19 5.78
C VAL A 26 -10.96 12.59 6.26
N GLY A 27 -11.71 13.34 7.07
CA GLY A 27 -12.94 12.83 7.67
C GLY A 27 -12.65 11.92 8.87
N SER A 28 -11.60 12.24 9.61
CA SER A 28 -11.14 11.47 10.76
C SER A 28 -11.06 12.41 11.99
N TYR A 29 -10.24 12.02 12.96
CA TYR A 29 -10.06 12.83 14.17
C TYR A 29 -8.57 12.89 14.51
N ARG A 30 -8.20 13.88 15.30
CA ARG A 30 -6.81 14.22 15.57
C ARG A 30 -6.00 13.05 16.13
N GLU A 31 -6.55 12.31 17.10
CA GLU A 31 -5.86 11.18 17.71
C GLU A 31 -5.56 10.09 16.71
N LYS A 32 -6.45 9.87 15.73
CA LYS A 32 -6.23 8.88 14.68
C LYS A 32 -5.09 9.34 13.76
N ILE A 33 -5.09 10.61 13.36
CA ILE A 33 -4.01 11.18 12.53
C ILE A 33 -2.67 11.03 13.25
N ARG A 34 -2.65 11.38 14.55
CA ARG A 34 -1.44 11.26 15.36
C ARG A 34 -0.94 9.81 15.39
N ALA A 35 -1.84 8.85 15.60
CA ALA A 35 -1.48 7.43 15.64
C ALA A 35 -0.94 6.93 14.29
N ILE A 36 -1.53 7.39 13.18
CA ILE A 36 -1.06 7.07 11.84
C ILE A 36 0.34 7.65 11.62
N GLU A 37 0.55 8.92 11.99
CA GLU A 37 1.85 9.59 11.83
C GLU A 37 2.93 8.92 12.67
N ASN A 38 2.59 8.45 13.85
CA ASN A 38 3.51 7.74 14.74
C ASN A 38 3.75 6.29 14.33
N GLY A 39 2.99 5.77 13.36
CA GLY A 39 3.13 4.39 12.90
C GLY A 39 2.52 3.36 13.83
N THR A 40 1.66 3.78 14.77
CA THR A 40 1.05 2.86 15.74
C THR A 40 -0.27 2.28 15.28
N THR A 41 -0.88 2.84 14.24
CA THR A 41 -2.11 2.32 13.66
C THR A 41 -2.08 2.44 12.14
N ARG A 42 -2.80 1.59 11.47
CA ARG A 42 -2.93 1.61 10.01
C ARG A 42 -4.06 2.54 9.60
N PRO A 43 -3.91 3.26 8.49
CA PRO A 43 -5.03 4.02 7.95
C PRO A 43 -6.11 3.07 7.41
N THR A 44 -7.35 3.54 7.43
CA THR A 44 -8.43 2.86 6.71
C THR A 44 -8.22 3.08 5.20
N ALA A 45 -8.94 2.32 4.38
CA ALA A 45 -8.90 2.51 2.93
C ALA A 45 -9.31 3.93 2.55
N ASP A 46 -10.35 4.47 3.18
CA ASP A 46 -10.83 5.82 2.91
C ASP A 46 -9.77 6.87 3.29
N GLU A 47 -9.13 6.70 4.43
CA GLU A 47 -8.07 7.59 4.88
C GLU A 47 -6.88 7.56 3.93
N LEU A 48 -6.51 6.36 3.49
CA LEU A 48 -5.39 6.18 2.57
C LEU A 48 -5.65 6.88 1.23
N MET A 49 -6.85 6.72 0.68
CA MET A 49 -7.25 7.40 -0.56
C MET A 49 -7.29 8.91 -0.38
N ALA A 50 -7.77 9.39 0.77
CA ALA A 50 -7.82 10.81 1.08
C ALA A 50 -6.41 11.41 1.15
N PHE A 51 -5.47 10.76 1.82
CA PHE A 51 -4.08 11.23 1.88
C PHE A 51 -3.48 11.30 0.48
N ALA A 52 -3.70 10.29 -0.34
CA ALA A 52 -3.16 10.24 -1.71
C ALA A 52 -3.70 11.41 -2.53
N PHE A 53 -4.98 11.71 -2.40
CA PHE A 53 -5.62 12.82 -3.11
C PHE A 53 -5.12 14.18 -2.59
N ILE A 54 -5.10 14.37 -1.27
CA ILE A 54 -4.72 15.63 -0.63
C ILE A 54 -3.28 16.01 -1.00
N PHE A 55 -2.36 15.05 -0.90
CA PHE A 55 -0.94 15.33 -1.09
C PHE A 55 -0.45 15.04 -2.51
N SER A 56 -1.32 14.56 -3.39
CA SER A 56 -0.98 14.21 -4.77
C SER A 56 0.18 13.20 -4.85
N HIS A 57 0.13 12.20 -3.96
CA HIS A 57 1.09 11.10 -3.92
C HIS A 57 0.36 9.77 -3.91
N THR A 58 0.99 8.72 -4.43
CA THR A 58 0.39 7.39 -4.37
C THR A 58 0.46 6.83 -2.96
N ALA A 59 -0.40 5.85 -2.66
CA ALA A 59 -0.35 5.18 -1.37
C ALA A 59 1.03 4.55 -1.09
N PRO A 60 1.68 3.86 -2.06
CA PRO A 60 3.05 3.37 -1.83
C PRO A 60 4.07 4.46 -1.55
N ASP A 61 3.91 5.65 -2.14
CA ASP A 61 4.81 6.77 -1.88
C ASP A 61 4.68 7.27 -0.44
N LEU A 62 3.46 7.26 0.10
CA LEU A 62 3.20 7.72 1.47
C LEU A 62 3.51 6.64 2.52
N PHE A 63 3.34 5.38 2.17
CA PHE A 63 3.51 4.23 3.08
C PHE A 63 4.36 3.14 2.40
N PRO A 64 5.64 3.42 2.09
CA PRO A 64 6.44 2.47 1.30
C PRO A 64 6.67 1.13 2.00
N ALA A 65 7.00 1.14 3.28
CA ALA A 65 7.23 -0.11 4.01
C ALA A 65 5.95 -0.94 4.14
N TYR A 66 4.81 -0.27 4.31
CA TYR A 66 3.51 -0.95 4.37
C TYR A 66 3.17 -1.56 3.00
N ALA A 67 3.39 -0.80 1.93
CA ALA A 67 3.14 -1.29 0.57
C ALA A 67 4.01 -2.52 0.26
N ASP A 68 5.29 -2.49 0.63
CA ASP A 68 6.19 -3.63 0.45
C ASP A 68 5.72 -4.85 1.24
N SER A 69 5.28 -4.65 2.46
CA SER A 69 4.76 -5.73 3.30
C SER A 69 3.54 -6.40 2.68
N VAL A 70 2.59 -5.59 2.17
CA VAL A 70 1.39 -6.12 1.50
C VAL A 70 1.79 -6.86 0.22
N GLN A 71 2.69 -6.30 -0.56
CA GLN A 71 3.18 -6.94 -1.79
C GLN A 71 3.82 -8.29 -1.49
N ASP A 72 4.66 -8.37 -0.45
CA ASP A 72 5.31 -9.62 -0.05
C ASP A 72 4.28 -10.68 0.34
N GLU A 73 3.25 -10.30 1.08
CA GLU A 73 2.16 -11.21 1.46
C GLU A 73 1.40 -11.73 0.23
N VAL A 74 1.11 -10.84 -0.71
CA VAL A 74 0.42 -11.21 -1.95
C VAL A 74 1.27 -12.16 -2.77
N MET A 75 2.57 -11.88 -2.90
CA MET A 75 3.47 -12.73 -3.67
C MET A 75 3.68 -14.10 -3.02
N ALA A 76 3.70 -14.17 -1.69
CA ALA A 76 3.77 -15.44 -0.99
C ALA A 76 2.53 -16.30 -1.26
N ALA A 77 1.35 -15.68 -1.23
CA ALA A 77 0.10 -16.37 -1.56
C ALA A 77 0.08 -16.81 -3.03
N ALA A 78 0.58 -15.95 -3.92
CA ALA A 78 0.67 -16.26 -5.35
C ALA A 78 1.55 -17.48 -5.62
N ALA A 79 2.66 -17.60 -4.89
CA ALA A 79 3.57 -18.74 -5.03
C ALA A 79 2.86 -20.06 -4.69
N GLN A 80 1.99 -20.04 -3.69
CA GLN A 80 1.21 -21.22 -3.32
C GLN A 80 0.13 -21.54 -4.35
N LEU A 81 -0.55 -20.51 -4.86
CA LEU A 81 -1.62 -20.69 -5.84
C LEU A 81 -1.10 -21.08 -7.22
N SER A 82 0.13 -20.71 -7.55
CA SER A 82 0.69 -20.99 -8.88
C SER A 82 0.68 -22.49 -9.21
N LYS A 83 0.97 -23.34 -8.23
CA LYS A 83 0.96 -24.78 -8.41
C LYS A 83 -0.43 -25.29 -8.78
N LYS A 84 -1.46 -24.76 -8.15
CA LYS A 84 -2.85 -25.09 -8.44
C LYS A 84 -3.23 -24.64 -9.86
N PHE A 85 -2.89 -23.41 -10.21
CA PHE A 85 -3.24 -22.84 -11.50
C PHE A 85 -2.52 -23.53 -12.66
N GLU A 86 -1.28 -23.96 -12.47
CA GLU A 86 -0.52 -24.70 -13.49
C GLU A 86 -1.14 -26.04 -13.82
N ARG A 87 -1.83 -26.67 -12.87
CA ARG A 87 -2.51 -27.94 -13.09
C ARG A 87 -3.80 -27.77 -13.89
N ASP A 88 -4.36 -26.58 -13.91
CA ASP A 88 -5.58 -26.28 -14.65
C ASP A 88 -5.23 -25.90 -16.07
N LYS A 89 -5.47 -26.82 -17.00
CA LYS A 89 -5.13 -26.62 -18.43
C LYS A 89 -6.24 -25.92 -19.20
N THR A 90 -7.31 -25.51 -18.53
CA THR A 90 -8.40 -24.77 -19.16
C THR A 90 -7.94 -23.35 -19.49
N GLN A 91 -8.73 -22.67 -20.31
CA GLN A 91 -8.47 -21.26 -20.63
C GLN A 91 -8.48 -20.38 -19.39
N LYS A 92 -9.37 -20.67 -18.45
CA LYS A 92 -9.43 -19.93 -17.16
C LYS A 92 -8.14 -20.14 -16.36
N GLY A 93 -7.64 -21.36 -16.30
CA GLY A 93 -6.41 -21.68 -15.59
C GLY A 93 -5.22 -20.94 -16.19
N ARG A 94 -5.14 -20.89 -17.51
CA ARG A 94 -4.07 -20.16 -18.21
C ARG A 94 -4.10 -18.66 -17.92
N ARG A 95 -5.30 -18.08 -17.86
CA ARG A 95 -5.46 -16.65 -17.53
C ARG A 95 -5.00 -16.34 -16.12
N LYS A 96 -5.32 -17.22 -15.17
CA LYS A 96 -4.88 -17.08 -13.79
C LYS A 96 -3.35 -17.15 -13.69
N THR A 97 -2.75 -18.12 -14.37
CA THR A 97 -1.29 -18.25 -14.42
C THR A 97 -0.67 -16.99 -15.02
N ARG A 98 -1.25 -16.45 -16.09
CA ARG A 98 -0.77 -15.23 -16.73
C ARG A 98 -0.80 -14.05 -15.77
N LEU A 99 -1.86 -13.92 -14.97
CA LEU A 99 -1.94 -12.86 -13.97
C LEU A 99 -0.78 -12.92 -12.99
N LEU A 100 -0.47 -14.11 -12.45
CA LEU A 100 0.63 -14.27 -11.51
C LEU A 100 1.99 -13.97 -12.14
N GLN A 101 2.17 -14.37 -13.41
CA GLN A 101 3.40 -14.06 -14.15
C GLN A 101 3.57 -12.56 -14.36
N ASP A 102 2.49 -11.87 -14.70
CA ASP A 102 2.50 -10.41 -14.88
C ASP A 102 2.82 -9.69 -13.56
N MET A 103 2.27 -10.19 -12.45
CA MET A 103 2.56 -9.66 -11.13
C MET A 103 4.05 -9.79 -10.80
N LEU A 104 4.62 -10.97 -11.02
CA LEU A 104 6.04 -11.23 -10.78
C LEU A 104 6.92 -10.34 -11.66
N ALA A 105 6.55 -10.18 -12.93
CA ALA A 105 7.30 -9.33 -13.86
C ALA A 105 7.33 -7.87 -13.39
N ARG A 106 6.20 -7.35 -12.87
CA ARG A 106 6.15 -5.98 -12.35
C ARG A 106 7.06 -5.80 -11.15
N VAL A 107 7.10 -6.76 -10.24
CA VAL A 107 7.97 -6.72 -9.06
C VAL A 107 9.44 -6.75 -9.49
N THR A 108 9.79 -7.65 -10.39
CA THR A 108 11.17 -7.81 -10.89
C THR A 108 11.64 -6.58 -11.65
N SER A 109 10.79 -6.01 -12.53
CA SER A 109 11.09 -4.79 -13.27
C SER A 109 11.39 -3.62 -12.34
N HIS A 110 10.60 -3.50 -11.27
CA HIS A 110 10.78 -2.42 -10.30
C HIS A 110 12.14 -2.53 -9.62
N VAL A 111 12.59 -3.74 -9.32
CA VAL A 111 13.89 -3.98 -8.69
C VAL A 111 15.04 -3.63 -9.63
N GLU A 112 14.89 -3.87 -10.93
CA GLU A 112 15.93 -3.62 -11.93
C GLU A 112 16.30 -2.14 -12.09
N TYR A 113 15.42 -1.24 -11.70
CA TYR A 113 15.65 0.21 -11.83
C TYR A 113 16.25 0.85 -10.58
N VAL A 114 16.63 0.06 -9.60
CA VAL A 114 17.21 0.57 -8.34
C VAL A 114 18.75 0.53 -8.33
#